data_0bf6fa825365c94cc80c1144ec18df4d
#
_entry.id   0bf6fa825365c94cc80c1144ec18df4d
#
_cell.length_a   1.000
_cell.length_b   1.000
_cell.length_c   1.000
_cell.angle_alpha   90.00
_cell.angle_beta   90.00
_cell.angle_gamma   90.00
#
_symmetry.space_group_name_H-M   'P 1'
#
loop_
_entity.id
_entity.type
_entity.pdbx_description
1 polymer ?
#
loop_
_entity_poly.entity_id
_entity_poly.type
_entity_poly.pdbx_seq_one_letter_code
_entity_poly.pdbx_strand_id
1 'polypeptide(L)'
;DFRGLIARPAVNEGDAVKAGAPLFHDKTFEQIKFTSPVSGIVVNVNRGERRTITEVIVRRDGDAVEQLQVADPAGGRDAVLATLLESGLFPFLVQRPLARLADPGVTPRDIFVAAMDTAPLAPATELLLQGREEHFAVGVRALGALTSGSVHVASAPGTELPDLSATANAVVHRFEGPHPADKGGRLAP
;
A
#
# COMPACT_ATOMS: atom_id res chain seq x y z
N ASP A 1 7.18 -9.48 3.99
CA ASP A 1 6.24 -10.58 4.34
C ASP A 1 4.88 -10.01 4.74
N PHE A 2 3.82 -10.52 4.11
CA PHE A 2 2.43 -10.17 4.43
C PHE A 2 1.86 -11.22 5.39
N ARG A 3 1.69 -10.86 6.66
CA ARG A 3 1.19 -11.79 7.68
C ARG A 3 -0.27 -12.17 7.39
N GLY A 4 -0.53 -13.47 7.39
CA GLY A 4 -1.86 -14.03 7.14
C GLY A 4 -2.19 -14.27 5.67
N LEU A 5 -1.32 -13.87 4.74
CA LEU A 5 -1.47 -14.15 3.32
C LEU A 5 -1.41 -15.65 3.02
N ILE A 6 -2.40 -16.16 2.30
CA ILE A 6 -2.38 -17.48 1.68
C ILE A 6 -2.43 -17.26 0.16
N ALA A 7 -1.25 -17.14 -0.46
CA ALA A 7 -1.12 -16.81 -1.87
C ALA A 7 -1.70 -17.90 -2.79
N ARG A 8 -2.48 -17.49 -3.79
CA ARG A 8 -2.98 -18.31 -4.90
C ARG A 8 -2.49 -17.71 -6.20
N PRO A 9 -1.88 -18.49 -7.10
CA PRO A 9 -1.39 -17.94 -8.36
C PRO A 9 -2.54 -17.52 -9.26
N ALA A 10 -2.36 -16.39 -9.92
CA ALA A 10 -3.24 -15.90 -11.00
C ALA A 10 -2.61 -16.14 -12.38
N VAL A 11 -1.37 -16.64 -12.41
CA VAL A 11 -0.57 -16.87 -13.62
C VAL A 11 0.06 -18.25 -13.60
N ASN A 12 0.45 -18.73 -14.77
CA ASN A 12 1.22 -19.95 -14.97
C ASN A 12 2.59 -19.62 -15.60
N GLU A 13 3.51 -20.57 -15.55
CA GLU A 13 4.78 -20.47 -16.27
C GLU A 13 4.52 -20.37 -17.78
N GLY A 14 5.20 -19.43 -18.42
CA GLY A 14 5.04 -19.11 -19.83
C GLY A 14 4.04 -17.98 -20.12
N ASP A 15 3.23 -17.56 -19.15
CA ASP A 15 2.28 -16.49 -19.36
C ASP A 15 2.99 -15.14 -19.56
N ALA A 16 2.48 -14.34 -20.50
CA ALA A 16 2.89 -12.95 -20.68
C ALA A 16 2.11 -12.06 -19.73
N VAL A 17 2.81 -11.18 -19.01
CA VAL A 17 2.22 -10.24 -18.07
C VAL A 17 2.67 -8.81 -18.35
N LYS A 18 1.80 -7.84 -18.10
CA LYS A 18 2.13 -6.42 -18.11
C LYS A 18 2.49 -5.96 -16.69
N ALA A 19 3.25 -4.88 -16.57
CA ALA A 19 3.40 -4.21 -15.28
C ALA A 19 2.02 -3.76 -14.77
N GLY A 20 1.68 -4.10 -13.52
CA GLY A 20 0.35 -3.89 -12.94
C GLY A 20 -0.62 -5.08 -13.07
N ALA A 21 -0.35 -6.07 -13.94
CA ALA A 21 -1.19 -7.26 -14.03
C ALA A 21 -1.05 -8.16 -12.79
N PRO A 22 -2.12 -8.82 -12.32
CA PRO A 22 -2.07 -9.65 -11.14
C PRO A 22 -1.21 -10.90 -11.34
N LEU A 23 -0.30 -11.18 -10.41
CA LEU A 23 0.51 -12.41 -10.35
C LEU A 23 -0.11 -13.45 -9.42
N PHE A 24 -0.63 -13.01 -8.30
CA PHE A 24 -1.33 -13.85 -7.33
C PHE A 24 -2.32 -13.02 -6.51
N HIS A 25 -3.21 -13.67 -5.79
CA HIS A 25 -4.18 -13.06 -4.90
C HIS A 25 -4.20 -13.79 -3.54
N ASP A 26 -4.82 -13.17 -2.54
CA ASP A 26 -5.08 -13.84 -1.27
C ASP A 26 -6.21 -14.86 -1.41
N LYS A 27 -6.06 -16.05 -0.82
CA LYS A 27 -7.09 -17.09 -0.85
C LYS A 27 -8.36 -16.69 -0.08
N THR A 28 -8.21 -15.92 0.98
CA THR A 28 -9.31 -15.52 1.87
C THR A 28 -10.08 -14.37 1.29
N PHE A 29 -9.37 -13.42 0.68
CA PHE A 29 -9.92 -12.24 0.03
C PHE A 29 -9.39 -12.19 -1.41
N GLU A 30 -10.06 -12.90 -2.33
CA GLU A 30 -9.61 -13.03 -3.73
C GLU A 30 -9.49 -11.70 -4.47
N GLN A 31 -10.20 -10.66 -4.00
CA GLN A 31 -10.08 -9.31 -4.53
C GLN A 31 -8.74 -8.62 -4.17
N ILE A 32 -8.00 -9.11 -3.16
CA ILE A 32 -6.67 -8.60 -2.82
C ILE A 32 -5.66 -9.18 -3.77
N LYS A 33 -5.24 -8.39 -4.75
CA LYS A 33 -4.31 -8.75 -5.81
C LYS A 33 -2.90 -8.26 -5.50
N PHE A 34 -1.91 -9.04 -5.91
CA PHE A 34 -0.50 -8.67 -5.91
C PHE A 34 -0.03 -8.62 -7.36
N THR A 35 0.37 -7.44 -7.79
CA THR A 35 0.61 -7.15 -9.20
C THR A 35 2.09 -7.24 -9.58
N SER A 36 2.35 -7.45 -10.87
CA SER A 36 3.70 -7.49 -11.42
C SER A 36 4.33 -6.09 -11.44
N PRO A 37 5.56 -5.92 -10.94
CA PRO A 37 6.29 -4.66 -11.06
C PRO A 37 6.84 -4.40 -12.46
N VAL A 38 6.87 -5.40 -13.33
CA VAL A 38 7.44 -5.34 -14.68
C VAL A 38 6.55 -6.06 -15.68
N SER A 39 6.66 -5.70 -16.98
CA SER A 39 6.14 -6.50 -18.06
C SER A 39 7.13 -7.59 -18.47
N GLY A 40 6.64 -8.73 -18.94
CA GLY A 40 7.49 -9.81 -19.35
C GLY A 40 6.80 -11.17 -19.38
N ILE A 41 7.61 -12.21 -19.28
CA ILE A 41 7.16 -13.61 -19.28
C ILE A 41 7.39 -14.21 -17.89
N VAL A 42 6.39 -14.89 -17.34
CA VAL A 42 6.51 -15.67 -16.11
C VAL A 42 7.42 -16.88 -16.39
N VAL A 43 8.59 -16.88 -15.77
CA VAL A 43 9.59 -17.95 -15.97
C VAL A 43 9.36 -19.10 -15.03
N ASN A 44 8.98 -18.80 -13.77
CA ASN A 44 8.80 -19.82 -12.76
C ASN A 44 7.81 -19.35 -11.68
N VAL A 45 7.04 -20.31 -11.13
CA VAL A 45 6.17 -20.14 -9.95
C VAL A 45 6.64 -21.13 -8.89
N ASN A 46 7.58 -20.70 -8.06
CA ASN A 46 8.19 -21.54 -7.03
C ASN A 46 7.22 -21.79 -5.87
N ARG A 47 7.17 -23.05 -5.46
CA ARG A 47 6.31 -23.50 -4.36
C ARG A 47 7.17 -24.14 -3.27
N GLY A 48 6.96 -23.72 -2.05
CA GLY A 48 7.54 -24.32 -0.86
C GLY A 48 6.67 -25.44 -0.27
N GLU A 49 6.85 -25.66 1.02
CA GLU A 49 6.06 -26.63 1.76
C GLU A 49 4.56 -26.35 1.65
N ARG A 50 3.75 -27.44 1.65
CA ARG A 50 2.28 -27.38 1.51
C ARG A 50 1.79 -26.62 0.27
N ARG A 51 2.62 -26.59 -0.79
CA ARG A 51 2.33 -25.86 -2.05
C ARG A 51 2.14 -24.34 -1.89
N THR A 52 2.69 -23.76 -0.84
CA THR A 52 2.70 -22.30 -0.64
C THR A 52 3.55 -21.66 -1.72
N ILE A 53 3.06 -20.60 -2.38
CA ILE A 53 3.87 -19.82 -3.31
C ILE A 53 4.93 -19.08 -2.50
N THR A 54 6.18 -19.31 -2.84
CA THR A 54 7.32 -18.63 -2.23
C THR A 54 7.82 -17.49 -3.11
N GLU A 55 7.65 -17.64 -4.43
CA GLU A 55 8.23 -16.72 -5.40
C GLU A 55 7.53 -16.87 -6.75
N VAL A 56 7.37 -15.74 -7.46
CA VAL A 56 6.99 -15.68 -8.88
C VAL A 56 8.09 -14.93 -9.61
N ILE A 57 8.74 -15.59 -10.56
CA ILE A 57 9.86 -15.01 -11.32
C ILE A 57 9.34 -14.54 -12.67
N VAL A 58 9.47 -13.24 -12.93
CA VAL A 58 9.14 -12.64 -14.22
C VAL A 58 10.41 -12.15 -14.89
N ARG A 59 10.72 -12.69 -16.07
CA ARG A 59 11.78 -12.16 -16.91
C ARG A 59 11.24 -10.96 -17.66
N ARG A 60 11.79 -9.78 -17.36
CA ARG A 60 11.38 -8.52 -18.01
C ARG A 60 11.51 -8.63 -19.53
N ASP A 61 10.45 -8.23 -20.23
CA ASP A 61 10.38 -8.11 -21.67
C ASP A 61 9.38 -7.01 -22.05
N GLY A 62 9.90 -5.91 -22.57
CA GLY A 62 9.13 -4.72 -22.92
C GLY A 62 8.75 -3.82 -21.72
N ASP A 63 7.91 -2.83 -22.01
CA ASP A 63 7.48 -1.78 -21.06
C ASP A 63 5.95 -1.59 -21.06
N ALA A 64 5.20 -2.64 -21.44
CA ALA A 64 3.75 -2.59 -21.43
C ALA A 64 3.22 -2.46 -20.00
N VAL A 65 2.26 -1.56 -19.79
CA VAL A 65 1.63 -1.34 -18.49
C VAL A 65 0.14 -1.63 -18.56
N GLU A 66 -0.42 -2.11 -17.46
CA GLU A 66 -1.86 -2.20 -17.29
C GLU A 66 -2.39 -0.80 -16.94
N GLN A 67 -3.36 -0.31 -17.73
CA GLN A 67 -3.98 0.97 -17.47
C GLN A 67 -5.24 0.74 -16.63
N LEU A 68 -5.27 1.38 -15.47
CA LEU A 68 -6.42 1.32 -14.57
C LEU A 68 -7.15 2.66 -14.56
N GLN A 69 -8.47 2.58 -14.46
CA GLN A 69 -9.30 3.75 -14.20
C GLN A 69 -9.21 4.08 -12.71
N VAL A 70 -8.56 5.19 -12.38
CA VAL A 70 -8.43 5.64 -10.99
C VAL A 70 -9.68 6.42 -10.61
N ALA A 71 -10.37 6.00 -9.56
CA ALA A 71 -11.52 6.72 -9.05
C ALA A 71 -11.10 8.03 -8.38
N ASP A 72 -11.93 9.07 -8.56
CA ASP A 72 -11.79 10.29 -7.78
C ASP A 72 -12.04 9.97 -6.29
N PRO A 73 -11.16 10.37 -5.36
CA PRO A 73 -11.40 10.24 -3.92
C PRO A 73 -12.74 10.80 -3.45
N ALA A 74 -13.29 11.81 -4.13
CA ALA A 74 -14.63 12.34 -3.89
C ALA A 74 -15.76 11.36 -4.19
N GLY A 75 -15.50 10.29 -4.95
CA GLY A 75 -16.45 9.21 -5.24
C GLY A 75 -16.80 8.32 -4.05
N GLY A 76 -16.16 8.56 -2.90
CA GLY A 76 -16.44 7.88 -1.64
C GLY A 76 -15.68 6.56 -1.47
N ARG A 77 -15.96 5.90 -0.34
CA ARG A 77 -15.24 4.70 0.12
C ARG A 77 -15.18 3.59 -0.93
N ASP A 78 -16.31 3.24 -1.50
CA ASP A 78 -16.38 2.05 -2.38
C ASP A 78 -15.61 2.25 -3.68
N ALA A 79 -15.61 3.46 -4.23
CA ALA A 79 -14.83 3.80 -5.42
C ALA A 79 -13.33 3.77 -5.16
N VAL A 80 -12.88 4.34 -4.03
CA VAL A 80 -11.48 4.30 -3.61
C VAL A 80 -11.03 2.88 -3.30
N LEU A 81 -11.85 2.11 -2.56
CA LEU A 81 -11.56 0.72 -2.22
C LEU A 81 -11.41 -0.14 -3.48
N ALA A 82 -12.32 -0.02 -4.45
CA ALA A 82 -12.23 -0.73 -5.72
C ALA A 82 -10.92 -0.41 -6.46
N THR A 83 -10.54 0.87 -6.52
CA THR A 83 -9.26 1.29 -7.14
C THR A 83 -8.06 0.66 -6.46
N LEU A 84 -8.01 0.66 -5.11
CA LEU A 84 -6.89 0.09 -4.37
C LEU A 84 -6.78 -1.42 -4.53
N LEU A 85 -7.92 -2.13 -4.58
CA LEU A 85 -7.96 -3.58 -4.80
C LEU A 85 -7.50 -3.94 -6.21
N GLU A 86 -7.98 -3.19 -7.20
CA GLU A 86 -7.66 -3.46 -8.59
C GLU A 86 -6.23 -3.11 -8.96
N SER A 87 -5.70 -2.02 -8.41
CA SER A 87 -4.31 -1.59 -8.64
C SER A 87 -3.25 -2.42 -7.91
N GLY A 88 -3.64 -3.31 -6.98
CA GLY A 88 -2.68 -4.02 -6.13
C GLY A 88 -2.06 -3.15 -5.04
N LEU A 89 -2.64 -1.99 -4.72
CA LEU A 89 -2.17 -1.13 -3.64
C LEU A 89 -2.78 -1.49 -2.28
N PHE A 90 -3.93 -2.17 -2.26
CA PHE A 90 -4.59 -2.54 -1.01
C PHE A 90 -3.73 -3.38 -0.04
N PRO A 91 -2.85 -4.30 -0.48
CA PRO A 91 -1.96 -5.07 0.42
C PRO A 91 -1.03 -4.23 1.30
N PHE A 92 -0.77 -2.98 0.95
CA PHE A 92 0.03 -2.06 1.79
C PHE A 92 -0.75 -1.52 2.99
N LEU A 93 -2.07 -1.73 3.05
CA LEU A 93 -2.88 -1.44 4.22
C LEU A 93 -2.84 -2.64 5.18
N VAL A 94 -2.31 -2.40 6.37
CA VAL A 94 -2.18 -3.44 7.39
C VAL A 94 -3.03 -3.12 8.61
N GLN A 95 -3.72 -4.13 9.12
CA GLN A 95 -4.54 -4.01 10.33
C GLN A 95 -3.69 -4.17 11.59
N ARG A 96 -3.70 -3.16 12.44
CA ARG A 96 -3.06 -3.22 13.77
C ARG A 96 -4.01 -3.88 14.79
N PRO A 97 -3.49 -4.47 15.88
CA PRO A 97 -2.07 -4.52 16.28
C PRO A 97 -1.26 -5.66 15.64
N LEU A 98 -1.90 -6.62 14.97
CA LEU A 98 -1.25 -7.85 14.52
C LEU A 98 -0.47 -7.71 13.20
N ALA A 99 -0.52 -6.55 12.56
CA ALA A 99 0.09 -6.26 11.25
C ALA A 99 -0.28 -7.33 10.19
N ARG A 100 -1.57 -7.68 10.12
CA ARG A 100 -2.15 -8.54 9.08
C ARG A 100 -2.63 -7.70 7.90
N LEU A 101 -2.83 -8.35 6.76
CA LEU A 101 -3.58 -7.73 5.66
C LEU A 101 -4.91 -7.20 6.19
N ALA A 102 -5.26 -5.98 5.78
CA ALA A 102 -6.54 -5.40 6.16
C ALA A 102 -7.70 -6.19 5.53
N ASP A 103 -8.83 -6.23 6.22
CA ASP A 103 -10.06 -6.79 5.67
C ASP A 103 -10.78 -5.71 4.85
N PRO A 104 -10.97 -5.92 3.53
CA PRO A 104 -11.66 -4.93 2.68
C PRO A 104 -13.11 -4.65 3.09
N GLY A 105 -13.75 -5.61 3.74
CA GLY A 105 -15.13 -5.49 4.22
C GLY A 105 -15.28 -4.63 5.48
N VAL A 106 -14.16 -4.32 6.17
CA VAL A 106 -14.19 -3.56 7.42
C VAL A 106 -13.84 -2.10 7.16
N THR A 107 -14.64 -1.18 7.71
CA THR A 107 -14.29 0.24 7.74
C THR A 107 -13.42 0.50 8.96
N PRO A 108 -12.16 0.92 8.78
CA PRO A 108 -11.29 1.22 9.91
C PRO A 108 -11.79 2.45 10.67
N ARG A 109 -11.60 2.46 12.00
CA ARG A 109 -11.88 3.63 12.82
C ARG A 109 -10.96 4.78 12.45
N ASP A 110 -9.65 4.53 12.36
CA ASP A 110 -8.62 5.49 12.02
C ASP A 110 -7.57 4.84 11.12
N ILE A 111 -6.87 5.65 10.33
CA ILE A 111 -5.76 5.21 9.49
C ILE A 111 -4.49 5.97 9.90
N PHE A 112 -3.37 5.26 10.01
CA PHE A 112 -2.07 5.83 10.35
C PHE A 112 -1.13 5.75 9.16
N VAL A 113 -0.55 6.89 8.79
CA VAL A 113 0.43 7.04 7.71
C VAL A 113 1.77 7.43 8.33
N ALA A 114 2.78 6.60 8.14
CA ALA A 114 4.15 6.94 8.53
C ALA A 114 4.82 7.76 7.41
N ALA A 115 4.87 9.08 7.59
CA ALA A 115 5.63 9.99 6.74
C ALA A 115 6.97 10.34 7.41
N MET A 116 7.59 9.37 8.05
CA MET A 116 8.92 9.42 8.65
C MET A 116 9.48 8.01 8.77
N ASP A 117 10.78 7.89 8.69
CA ASP A 117 11.52 6.67 9.02
C ASP A 117 12.71 7.06 9.88
N THR A 118 12.83 6.45 11.05
CA THR A 118 13.92 6.71 12.02
C THR A 118 14.99 5.64 11.96
N ALA A 119 14.94 4.70 11.01
CA ALA A 119 15.98 3.70 10.83
C ALA A 119 17.31 4.35 10.41
N PRO A 120 18.46 3.83 10.86
CA PRO A 120 19.76 4.30 10.38
C PRO A 120 19.83 4.25 8.84
N LEU A 121 20.32 5.33 8.22
CA LEU A 121 20.45 5.49 6.77
C LEU A 121 19.13 5.53 6.00
N ALA A 122 17.99 5.66 6.66
CA ALA A 122 16.72 5.91 5.98
C ALA A 122 16.77 7.25 5.22
N PRO A 123 16.22 7.33 4.00
CA PRO A 123 16.17 8.58 3.27
C PRO A 123 15.23 9.58 3.97
N ALA A 124 15.55 10.86 3.90
CA ALA A 124 14.66 11.91 4.40
C ALA A 124 13.33 11.90 3.62
N THR A 125 12.24 12.11 4.33
CA THR A 125 10.88 12.10 3.73
C THR A 125 10.76 13.15 2.63
N GLU A 126 11.35 14.32 2.81
CA GLU A 126 11.36 15.40 1.83
C GLU A 126 11.96 14.95 0.49
N LEU A 127 13.05 14.17 0.54
CA LEU A 127 13.67 13.63 -0.67
C LEU A 127 12.74 12.64 -1.41
N LEU A 128 11.99 11.85 -0.66
CA LEU A 128 11.04 10.88 -1.23
C LEU A 128 9.82 11.57 -1.82
N LEU A 129 9.40 12.69 -1.25
CA LEU A 129 8.23 13.45 -1.69
C LEU A 129 8.55 14.48 -2.79
N GLN A 130 9.81 14.80 -2.99
CA GLN A 130 10.23 15.82 -3.97
C GLN A 130 9.62 15.60 -5.35
N GLY A 131 8.83 16.57 -5.83
CA GLY A 131 8.09 16.50 -7.09
C GLY A 131 6.89 15.55 -7.08
N ARG A 132 6.49 15.05 -5.90
CA ARG A 132 5.35 14.14 -5.70
C ARG A 132 4.40 14.61 -4.59
N GLU A 133 4.52 15.85 -4.18
CA GLU A 133 3.80 16.42 -3.05
C GLU A 133 2.28 16.35 -3.27
N GLU A 134 1.84 16.67 -4.49
CA GLU A 134 0.43 16.58 -4.86
C GLU A 134 -0.08 15.14 -4.85
N HIS A 135 0.71 14.18 -5.34
CA HIS A 135 0.35 12.76 -5.30
C HIS A 135 0.20 12.25 -3.87
N PHE A 136 1.07 12.69 -2.96
CA PHE A 136 0.96 12.35 -1.55
C PHE A 136 -0.33 12.91 -0.93
N ALA A 137 -0.65 14.18 -1.21
CA ALA A 137 -1.89 14.81 -0.72
C ALA A 137 -3.15 14.10 -1.26
N VAL A 138 -3.15 13.72 -2.54
CA VAL A 138 -4.23 12.92 -3.14
C VAL A 138 -4.34 11.55 -2.46
N GLY A 139 -3.21 10.89 -2.17
CA GLY A 139 -3.18 9.62 -1.45
C GLY A 139 -3.79 9.72 -0.05
N VAL A 140 -3.42 10.75 0.72
CA VAL A 140 -3.99 10.98 2.06
C VAL A 140 -5.49 11.24 1.97
N ARG A 141 -5.95 11.99 0.97
CA ARG A 141 -7.37 12.24 0.73
C ARG A 141 -8.13 10.95 0.39
N ALA A 142 -7.54 10.08 -0.43
CA ALA A 142 -8.11 8.77 -0.73
C ALA A 142 -8.24 7.91 0.54
N LEU A 143 -7.20 7.89 1.40
CA LEU A 143 -7.27 7.20 2.70
C LEU A 143 -8.35 7.79 3.61
N GLY A 144 -8.57 9.12 3.56
CA GLY A 144 -9.64 9.79 4.29
C GLY A 144 -11.03 9.29 3.93
N ALA A 145 -11.26 8.87 2.69
CA ALA A 145 -12.53 8.28 2.26
C ALA A 145 -12.74 6.84 2.76
N LEU A 146 -11.68 6.15 3.21
CA LEU A 146 -11.77 4.76 3.66
C LEU A 146 -12.12 4.62 5.14
N THR A 147 -11.95 5.66 5.94
CA THR A 147 -12.16 5.63 7.40
C THR A 147 -13.36 6.46 7.82
N SER A 148 -14.00 6.06 8.92
CA SER A 148 -15.04 6.86 9.58
C SER A 148 -14.47 7.90 10.56
N GLY A 149 -13.18 7.81 10.90
CA GLY A 149 -12.48 8.71 11.80
C GLY A 149 -11.43 9.55 11.08
N SER A 150 -10.21 9.55 11.60
CA SER A 150 -9.13 10.41 11.11
C SER A 150 -8.02 9.63 10.39
N VAL A 151 -7.32 10.34 9.48
CA VAL A 151 -6.04 9.90 8.93
C VAL A 151 -4.94 10.62 9.69
N HIS A 152 -4.21 9.88 10.52
CA HIS A 152 -3.10 10.39 11.31
C HIS A 152 -1.80 10.26 10.54
N VAL A 153 -1.18 11.38 10.18
CA VAL A 153 0.09 11.42 9.46
C VAL A 153 1.20 11.72 10.45
N ALA A 154 2.07 10.75 10.69
CA ALA A 154 3.24 10.91 11.55
C ALA A 154 4.43 11.43 10.73
N SER A 155 5.07 12.51 11.20
CA SER A 155 6.25 13.09 10.57
C SER A 155 7.29 13.54 11.60
N ALA A 156 8.55 13.71 11.17
CA ALA A 156 9.59 14.28 12.01
C ALA A 156 9.39 15.79 12.16
N PRO A 157 9.91 16.40 13.26
CA PRO A 157 9.97 17.86 13.39
C PRO A 157 10.77 18.47 12.23
N GLY A 158 10.28 19.58 11.69
CA GLY A 158 10.93 20.26 10.56
C GLY A 158 10.65 19.65 9.18
N THR A 159 10.05 18.46 9.10
CA THR A 159 9.62 17.90 7.81
C THR A 159 8.53 18.76 7.19
N GLU A 160 8.78 19.25 5.99
CA GLU A 160 7.80 19.95 5.19
C GLU A 160 6.91 18.94 4.47
N LEU A 161 5.68 18.78 4.96
CA LEU A 161 4.66 18.00 4.28
C LEU A 161 3.85 18.89 3.35
N PRO A 162 3.31 18.36 2.25
CA PRO A 162 2.39 19.09 1.41
C PRO A 162 1.13 19.53 2.18
N ASP A 163 0.41 20.51 1.64
CA ASP A 163 -0.85 20.94 2.22
C ASP A 163 -1.89 19.80 2.18
N LEU A 164 -2.34 19.40 3.37
CA LEU A 164 -3.36 18.37 3.56
C LEU A 164 -4.74 18.95 3.91
N SER A 165 -4.91 20.26 3.86
CA SER A 165 -6.16 20.94 4.23
C SER A 165 -7.38 20.49 3.42
N ALA A 166 -7.16 20.02 2.18
CA ALA A 166 -8.20 19.42 1.35
C ALA A 166 -8.75 18.08 1.89
N THR A 167 -8.09 17.48 2.90
CA THR A 167 -8.54 16.27 3.58
C THR A 167 -9.03 16.65 4.98
N ALA A 168 -10.34 16.86 5.10
CA ALA A 168 -10.96 17.41 6.32
C ALA A 168 -10.67 16.60 7.60
N ASN A 169 -10.39 15.29 7.47
CA ASN A 169 -10.09 14.40 8.57
C ASN A 169 -8.60 14.00 8.67
N ALA A 170 -7.70 14.72 8.02
CA ALA A 170 -6.26 14.51 8.18
C ALA A 170 -5.72 15.27 9.40
N VAL A 171 -4.91 14.59 10.22
CA VAL A 171 -4.26 15.14 11.41
C VAL A 171 -2.78 14.84 11.34
N VAL A 172 -1.94 15.88 11.34
CA VAL A 172 -0.48 15.72 11.33
C VAL A 172 0.04 15.70 12.76
N HIS A 173 0.83 14.67 13.07
CA HIS A 173 1.52 14.52 14.35
C HIS A 173 3.03 14.59 14.12
N ARG A 174 3.73 15.30 15.00
CA ARG A 174 5.18 15.41 14.93
C ARG A 174 5.82 14.63 16.06
N PHE A 175 6.72 13.72 15.69
CA PHE A 175 7.40 12.82 16.62
C PHE A 175 8.91 12.96 16.51
N GLU A 176 9.56 13.03 17.66
CA GLU A 176 11.02 13.01 17.78
C GLU A 176 11.40 11.94 18.80
N GLY A 177 12.51 11.25 18.53
CA GLY A 177 13.00 10.24 19.48
C GLY A 177 13.91 9.21 18.81
N PRO A 178 14.49 8.31 19.62
CA PRO A 178 15.32 7.22 19.11
C PRO A 178 14.49 6.24 18.29
N HIS A 179 15.14 5.55 17.35
CA HIS A 179 14.50 4.46 16.59
C HIS A 179 13.91 3.39 17.54
N PRO A 180 12.70 2.88 17.29
CA PRO A 180 11.76 3.18 16.22
C PRO A 180 10.68 4.21 16.63
N ALA A 181 10.89 5.49 16.42
CA ALA A 181 9.88 6.51 16.69
C ALA A 181 8.77 6.59 15.64
N ASP A 182 9.01 6.01 14.45
CA ASP A 182 8.14 6.00 13.27
C ASP A 182 7.02 4.96 13.31
N LYS A 183 7.10 3.97 14.20
CA LYS A 183 6.12 2.89 14.24
C LYS A 183 4.88 3.29 15.03
N GLY A 184 3.76 3.44 14.34
CA GLY A 184 2.45 3.85 14.87
C GLY A 184 1.89 3.06 16.07
N GLY A 185 2.60 2.07 16.57
CA GLY A 185 2.29 1.39 17.84
C GLY A 185 2.64 2.21 19.10
N ARG A 186 3.28 3.36 18.94
CA ARG A 186 3.56 4.32 20.04
C ARG A 186 2.71 5.60 19.95
N LEU A 187 1.77 5.67 19.02
CA LEU A 187 0.71 6.67 18.99
C LEU A 187 -0.38 6.33 20.03
N ALA A 188 -0.01 5.88 21.20
CA ALA A 188 -0.91 5.80 22.34
C ALA A 188 -0.83 7.12 23.11
N PRO A 189 -1.96 7.60 23.67
CA PRO A 189 -2.11 8.90 24.30
C PRO A 189 -1.12 9.14 25.41
#